data_b977e90baec466604a40b84fe22dc92d
#
_entry.id   b977e90baec466604a40b84fe22dc92d
#
_cell.length_a   1.000
_cell.length_b   1.000
_cell.length_c   1.000
_cell.angle_alpha   90.00
_cell.angle_beta   90.00
_cell.angle_gamma   90.00
#
_symmetry.space_group_name_H-M   'P 1'
#
loop_
_entity.id
_entity.type
_entity.pdbx_description
1 polymer ?
#
loop_
_entity_poly.entity_id
_entity_poly.type
_entity_poly.pdbx_seq_one_letter_code
_entity_poly.pdbx_strand_id
1 'polypeptide(L)'
;NVLDATKQWSLLLTKPSEVEGLPLRSLEALASAAKEAGDKNNCNKKEPTAKEGPWRLGLDMPRYMPFMTYATNRSLREKIYKAYVQRASKGDLDNQPLIEEILKLRREQAKVLGYQNWAELSLANKMANDVNEVEKLLEELRSASIVVAQKELQELQLLADRSKSTTNYSLMPWDISFWTEKLKQERFNLNQELLRPWFPLEQVLEGLFSLCEKIFGIRIKPADGEAPIWHKDVRFFRVEDDKSKEIAAFFLDPYSRPATKRGGAWMDECLVRNRTSEGKLVLPIAYLVCNQTPPVDKTPSLMSFQEVETLFHEFGHGLQHMLTTVDYPQAAGINNVEWDAVELPSQFMENWCLDRSTLMGLAKHWQTGELLPDEEFQKLVLSRTFNSGLATLRQVHFALTDIKLHSEWTPEQESTPDQLRREIAKTTTVMPPILEDNFLCSFSHIFAGGYGAGYYSYKWAEVLSADAFAAFEEEGLSNEDALKKIGKKFKDTILSLG
;
A
#
# COMPACT_ATOMS: atom_id res chain seq x y z
N ASN A 1 19.54 2.60 -2.31
CA ASN A 1 19.82 1.37 -3.08
C ASN A 1 18.54 0.78 -3.71
N VAL A 2 17.40 0.61 -2.96
CA VAL A 2 16.17 0.02 -3.52
C VAL A 2 15.59 0.85 -4.67
N LEU A 3 15.52 2.17 -4.50
CA LEU A 3 15.05 3.07 -5.55
C LEU A 3 15.92 2.99 -6.81
N ASP A 4 17.24 3.01 -6.63
CA ASP A 4 18.19 2.96 -7.75
C ASP A 4 18.16 1.60 -8.45
N ALA A 5 18.07 0.51 -7.71
CA ALA A 5 17.90 -0.83 -8.27
C ALA A 5 16.59 -0.94 -9.09
N THR A 6 15.51 -0.30 -8.61
CA THR A 6 14.23 -0.24 -9.34
C THR A 6 14.34 0.58 -10.63
N LYS A 7 15.04 1.72 -10.59
CA LYS A 7 15.26 2.60 -11.76
C LYS A 7 16.17 1.99 -12.82
N GLN A 8 17.26 1.36 -12.37
CA GLN A 8 18.29 0.82 -13.28
C GLN A 8 17.79 -0.35 -14.10
N TRP A 9 16.81 -1.08 -13.59
CA TRP A 9 16.28 -2.23 -14.31
C TRP A 9 15.17 -1.83 -15.28
N SER A 10 15.30 -2.23 -16.52
CA SER A 10 14.22 -2.17 -17.50
C SER A 10 14.36 -3.26 -18.54
N LEU A 11 13.23 -3.61 -19.17
CA LEU A 11 13.17 -4.57 -20.26
C LEU A 11 12.40 -3.96 -21.43
N LEU A 12 13.05 -3.88 -22.59
CA LEU A 12 12.42 -3.43 -23.82
C LEU A 12 11.74 -4.63 -24.51
N LEU A 13 10.44 -4.55 -24.68
CA LEU A 13 9.60 -5.53 -25.36
C LEU A 13 9.31 -4.99 -26.76
N THR A 14 9.47 -5.82 -27.79
CA THR A 14 9.36 -5.38 -29.19
C THR A 14 8.38 -6.20 -30.00
N LYS A 15 7.88 -7.32 -29.44
CA LYS A 15 6.95 -8.22 -30.13
C LYS A 15 5.58 -8.17 -29.45
N PRO A 16 4.47 -8.11 -30.20
CA PRO A 16 3.12 -8.15 -29.64
C PRO A 16 2.86 -9.33 -28.71
N SER A 17 3.43 -10.51 -28.99
CA SER A 17 3.30 -11.71 -28.14
C SER A 17 3.98 -11.57 -26.76
N GLU A 18 4.86 -10.59 -26.57
CA GLU A 18 5.49 -10.33 -25.29
C GLU A 18 4.59 -9.53 -24.32
N VAL A 19 3.61 -8.82 -24.88
CA VAL A 19 2.67 -7.95 -24.16
C VAL A 19 1.22 -8.44 -24.26
N GLU A 20 1.01 -9.64 -24.80
CA GLU A 20 -0.31 -10.23 -24.94
C GLU A 20 -1.00 -10.38 -23.59
N GLY A 21 -2.28 -9.99 -23.54
CA GLY A 21 -3.11 -10.01 -22.33
C GLY A 21 -3.09 -8.70 -21.53
N LEU A 22 -2.14 -7.80 -21.78
CA LEU A 22 -2.10 -6.52 -21.09
C LEU A 22 -3.26 -5.61 -21.48
N PRO A 23 -3.87 -4.90 -20.51
CA PRO A 23 -4.83 -3.84 -20.77
C PRO A 23 -4.24 -2.71 -21.63
N LEU A 24 -5.08 -2.07 -22.44
CA LEU A 24 -4.66 -0.96 -23.32
C LEU A 24 -3.91 0.14 -22.58
N ARG A 25 -4.41 0.53 -21.40
CA ARG A 25 -3.77 1.56 -20.55
C ARG A 25 -2.37 1.16 -20.10
N SER A 26 -2.16 -0.12 -19.79
CA SER A 26 -0.82 -0.62 -19.44
C SER A 26 0.11 -0.53 -20.66
N LEU A 27 -0.37 -0.86 -21.85
CA LEU A 27 0.39 -0.72 -23.10
C LEU A 27 0.74 0.75 -23.40
N GLU A 28 -0.18 1.68 -23.14
CA GLU A 28 0.05 3.13 -23.26
C GLU A 28 1.15 3.59 -22.30
N ALA A 29 1.08 3.18 -21.05
CA ALA A 29 2.09 3.52 -20.03
C ALA A 29 3.49 2.96 -20.41
N LEU A 30 3.56 1.72 -20.88
CA LEU A 30 4.82 1.11 -21.31
C LEU A 30 5.38 1.75 -22.58
N ALA A 31 4.53 2.16 -23.51
CA ALA A 31 4.94 2.89 -24.72
C ALA A 31 5.43 4.31 -24.39
N SER A 32 4.75 5.01 -23.47
CA SER A 32 5.21 6.31 -22.96
C SER A 32 6.59 6.21 -22.31
N ALA A 33 6.82 5.20 -21.47
CA ALA A 33 8.11 4.95 -20.87
C ALA A 33 9.22 4.64 -21.90
N ALA A 34 8.87 3.93 -22.99
CA ALA A 34 9.80 3.69 -24.08
C ALA A 34 10.13 5.00 -24.84
N LYS A 35 9.14 5.84 -25.08
CA LYS A 35 9.31 7.16 -25.73
C LYS A 35 10.20 8.08 -24.89
N GLU A 36 9.95 8.18 -23.58
CA GLU A 36 10.75 8.98 -22.65
C GLU A 36 12.22 8.52 -22.61
N ALA A 37 12.45 7.21 -22.75
CA ALA A 37 13.80 6.64 -22.83
C ALA A 37 14.47 6.80 -24.20
N GLY A 38 13.78 7.37 -25.20
CA GLY A 38 14.28 7.56 -26.57
C GLY A 38 14.27 6.28 -27.41
N ASP A 39 13.54 5.25 -26.99
CA ASP A 39 13.40 4.02 -27.78
C ASP A 39 12.59 4.29 -29.06
N LYS A 40 12.90 3.55 -30.12
CA LYS A 40 12.16 3.62 -31.39
C LYS A 40 11.83 2.23 -31.88
N ASN A 41 10.75 2.12 -32.62
CA ASN A 41 10.39 0.88 -33.27
C ASN A 41 11.50 0.46 -34.26
N ASN A 42 11.99 -0.76 -34.11
CA ASN A 42 13.12 -1.27 -34.86
C ASN A 42 12.83 -1.36 -36.41
N CYS A 43 11.59 -1.60 -36.77
CA CYS A 43 11.21 -1.82 -38.17
C CYS A 43 11.03 -0.52 -38.96
N ASN A 44 10.42 0.52 -38.35
CA ASN A 44 10.02 1.73 -39.05
C ASN A 44 10.59 3.03 -38.45
N LYS A 45 11.39 2.94 -37.36
CA LYS A 45 11.97 4.09 -36.62
C LYS A 45 10.92 5.09 -36.08
N LYS A 46 9.65 4.71 -36.02
CA LYS A 46 8.58 5.53 -35.46
C LYS A 46 8.61 5.55 -33.95
N GLU A 47 7.97 6.56 -33.36
CA GLU A 47 7.74 6.68 -31.93
C GLU A 47 6.95 5.48 -31.38
N PRO A 48 7.21 5.06 -30.14
CA PRO A 48 6.47 4.01 -29.46
C PRO A 48 4.96 4.32 -29.38
N THR A 49 4.15 3.30 -29.60
CA THR A 49 2.70 3.37 -29.44
C THR A 49 2.18 2.15 -28.68
N ALA A 50 1.00 2.29 -28.07
CA ALA A 50 0.37 1.16 -27.39
C ALA A 50 0.18 -0.06 -28.33
N LYS A 51 -0.14 0.19 -29.60
CA LYS A 51 -0.44 -0.85 -30.59
C LYS A 51 0.80 -1.51 -31.22
N GLU A 52 1.84 -0.73 -31.49
CA GLU A 52 2.99 -1.20 -32.30
C GLU A 52 4.27 -1.29 -31.47
N GLY A 53 4.27 -0.77 -30.21
CA GLY A 53 5.46 -0.70 -29.39
C GLY A 53 6.56 0.22 -29.94
N PRO A 54 7.80 0.06 -29.50
CA PRO A 54 8.23 -0.82 -28.42
C PRO A 54 7.66 -0.42 -27.05
N TRP A 55 7.69 -1.36 -26.10
CA TRP A 55 7.17 -1.16 -24.74
C TRP A 55 8.29 -1.34 -23.74
N ARG A 56 8.50 -0.35 -22.85
CA ARG A 56 9.53 -0.42 -21.81
C ARG A 56 8.91 -0.76 -20.47
N LEU A 57 9.18 -1.98 -20.02
CA LEU A 57 8.76 -2.46 -18.72
C LEU A 57 9.80 -2.08 -17.65
N GLY A 58 9.33 -1.66 -16.47
CA GLY A 58 10.12 -1.38 -15.26
C GLY A 58 9.65 -2.21 -14.09
N LEU A 59 10.33 -2.03 -12.93
CA LEU A 59 9.97 -2.70 -11.67
C LEU A 59 9.17 -1.82 -10.71
N ASP A 60 8.76 -0.62 -11.10
CA ASP A 60 7.80 0.19 -10.36
C ASP A 60 6.40 -0.43 -10.43
N MET A 61 5.64 -0.26 -9.37
CA MET A 61 4.36 -0.95 -9.19
C MET A 61 3.35 -0.73 -10.34
N PRO A 62 3.16 0.49 -10.88
CA PRO A 62 2.22 0.72 -11.99
C PRO A 62 2.55 -0.05 -13.28
N ARG A 63 3.82 -0.43 -13.50
CA ARG A 63 4.23 -1.24 -14.65
C ARG A 63 4.37 -2.73 -14.31
N TYR A 64 4.91 -3.03 -13.11
CA TYR A 64 5.14 -4.39 -12.64
C TYR A 64 3.84 -5.16 -12.39
N MET A 65 2.93 -4.60 -11.58
CA MET A 65 1.71 -5.32 -11.17
C MET A 65 0.78 -5.68 -12.34
N PRO A 66 0.44 -4.78 -13.27
CA PRO A 66 -0.38 -5.16 -14.42
C PRO A 66 0.29 -6.23 -15.28
N PHE A 67 1.63 -6.21 -15.42
CA PHE A 67 2.33 -7.24 -16.15
C PHE A 67 2.20 -8.61 -15.48
N MET A 68 2.41 -8.69 -14.17
CA MET A 68 2.28 -9.95 -13.43
C MET A 68 0.85 -10.48 -13.41
N THR A 69 -0.14 -9.56 -13.47
CA THR A 69 -1.57 -9.89 -13.39
C THR A 69 -2.14 -10.34 -14.74
N TYR A 70 -1.75 -9.68 -15.84
CA TYR A 70 -2.44 -9.85 -17.12
C TYR A 70 -1.62 -10.49 -18.23
N ALA A 71 -0.27 -10.37 -18.21
CA ALA A 71 0.55 -10.90 -19.30
C ALA A 71 0.44 -12.42 -19.40
N THR A 72 0.11 -12.92 -20.60
CA THR A 72 -0.01 -14.38 -20.85
C THR A 72 1.33 -15.08 -20.90
N ASN A 73 2.42 -14.37 -21.23
CA ASN A 73 3.76 -14.91 -21.36
C ASN A 73 4.39 -15.26 -20.00
N ARG A 74 4.27 -16.53 -19.61
CA ARG A 74 4.79 -17.06 -18.33
C ARG A 74 6.30 -16.85 -18.13
N SER A 75 7.10 -17.09 -19.18
CA SER A 75 8.56 -16.95 -19.08
C SER A 75 8.98 -15.50 -18.82
N LEU A 76 8.24 -14.53 -19.36
CA LEU A 76 8.47 -13.12 -19.05
C LEU A 76 8.03 -12.79 -17.63
N ARG A 77 6.89 -13.32 -17.14
CA ARG A 77 6.49 -13.15 -15.73
C ARG A 77 7.57 -13.68 -14.79
N GLU A 78 8.11 -14.89 -15.06
CA GLU A 78 9.23 -15.45 -14.29
C GLU A 78 10.45 -14.53 -14.27
N LYS A 79 10.89 -14.06 -15.46
CA LYS A 79 12.04 -13.17 -15.59
C LYS A 79 11.89 -11.90 -14.78
N ILE A 80 10.71 -11.31 -14.86
CA ILE A 80 10.39 -10.03 -14.20
C ILE A 80 10.23 -10.23 -12.70
N TYR A 81 9.57 -11.29 -12.26
CA TYR A 81 9.46 -11.65 -10.85
C TYR A 81 10.85 -11.84 -10.21
N LYS A 82 11.74 -12.61 -10.83
CA LYS A 82 13.11 -12.80 -10.36
C LYS A 82 13.86 -11.47 -10.26
N ALA A 83 13.71 -10.60 -11.26
CA ALA A 83 14.31 -9.26 -11.20
C ALA A 83 13.77 -8.43 -10.04
N TYR A 84 12.46 -8.53 -9.77
CA TYR A 84 11.80 -7.79 -8.70
C TYR A 84 12.26 -8.23 -7.30
N VAL A 85 12.32 -9.54 -7.05
CA VAL A 85 12.70 -10.10 -5.73
C VAL A 85 14.21 -10.06 -5.47
N GLN A 86 15.02 -9.76 -6.49
CA GLN A 86 16.48 -9.58 -6.39
C GLN A 86 16.91 -8.10 -6.32
N ARG A 87 15.96 -7.15 -6.20
CA ARG A 87 16.33 -5.73 -6.12
C ARG A 87 17.23 -5.47 -4.93
N ALA A 88 18.24 -4.62 -5.13
CA ALA A 88 19.21 -4.23 -4.10
C ALA A 88 19.89 -5.41 -3.38
N SER A 89 20.18 -6.51 -4.10
CA SER A 89 20.83 -7.69 -3.53
C SER A 89 22.15 -8.04 -4.20
N LYS A 90 22.71 -7.16 -5.05
CA LYS A 90 23.95 -7.42 -5.79
C LYS A 90 24.68 -6.13 -6.14
N GLY A 91 26.02 -6.25 -6.30
CA GLY A 91 26.88 -5.15 -6.74
C GLY A 91 26.91 -3.98 -5.78
N ASP A 92 27.06 -2.76 -6.31
CA ASP A 92 27.17 -1.53 -5.51
C ASP A 92 25.87 -1.16 -4.76
N LEU A 93 24.76 -1.78 -5.13
CA LEU A 93 23.46 -1.55 -4.50
C LEU A 93 23.08 -2.68 -3.50
N ASP A 94 23.98 -3.58 -3.18
CA ASP A 94 23.72 -4.70 -2.26
C ASP A 94 23.40 -4.18 -0.84
N ASN A 95 22.22 -4.56 -0.33
CA ASN A 95 21.78 -4.25 1.01
C ASN A 95 22.07 -5.37 2.04
N GLN A 96 22.55 -6.54 1.64
CA GLN A 96 22.79 -7.63 2.58
C GLN A 96 23.77 -7.23 3.71
N PRO A 97 24.95 -6.59 3.42
CA PRO A 97 25.84 -6.13 4.48
C PRO A 97 25.20 -5.04 5.38
N LEU A 98 24.35 -4.18 4.79
CA LEU A 98 23.67 -3.13 5.54
C LEU A 98 22.61 -3.70 6.49
N ILE A 99 21.90 -4.76 6.08
CA ILE A 99 20.92 -5.45 6.92
C ILE A 99 21.60 -6.02 8.17
N GLU A 100 22.69 -6.74 8.00
CA GLU A 100 23.44 -7.31 9.11
C GLU A 100 23.98 -6.23 10.07
N GLU A 101 24.54 -5.16 9.52
CA GLU A 101 25.05 -4.04 10.33
C GLU A 101 23.93 -3.30 11.07
N ILE A 102 22.77 -3.07 10.43
CA ILE A 102 21.61 -2.44 11.08
C ILE A 102 21.12 -3.32 12.24
N LEU A 103 20.95 -4.61 12.04
CA LEU A 103 20.50 -5.53 13.09
C LEU A 103 21.48 -5.59 14.26
N LYS A 104 22.79 -5.61 13.98
CA LYS A 104 23.85 -5.56 14.98
C LYS A 104 23.79 -4.27 15.78
N LEU A 105 23.76 -3.10 15.13
CA LEU A 105 23.71 -1.79 15.79
C LEU A 105 22.44 -1.62 16.64
N ARG A 106 21.29 -2.08 16.15
CA ARG A 106 20.04 -2.08 16.91
C ARG A 106 20.16 -2.91 18.20
N ARG A 107 20.77 -4.10 18.08
CA ARG A 107 21.01 -4.97 19.24
C ARG A 107 21.95 -4.33 20.24
N GLU A 108 23.03 -3.69 19.79
CA GLU A 108 23.97 -2.95 20.64
C GLU A 108 23.26 -1.77 21.33
N GLN A 109 22.47 -1.00 20.61
CA GLN A 109 21.68 0.11 21.16
C GLN A 109 20.70 -0.38 22.24
N ALA A 110 19.98 -1.48 22.01
CA ALA A 110 19.07 -2.04 23.00
C ALA A 110 19.80 -2.42 24.28
N LYS A 111 20.97 -3.07 24.18
CA LYS A 111 21.81 -3.43 25.35
C LYS A 111 22.28 -2.21 26.12
N VAL A 112 22.72 -1.15 25.45
CA VAL A 112 23.12 0.12 26.09
C VAL A 112 21.97 0.74 26.89
N LEU A 113 20.73 0.59 26.38
CA LEU A 113 19.52 1.11 27.01
C LEU A 113 18.91 0.14 28.05
N GLY A 114 19.55 -1.01 28.33
CA GLY A 114 19.14 -1.96 29.36
C GLY A 114 18.14 -3.02 28.90
N TYR A 115 17.89 -3.16 27.59
CA TYR A 115 17.03 -4.18 27.00
C TYR A 115 17.87 -5.37 26.48
N GLN A 116 17.28 -6.57 26.43
CA GLN A 116 17.99 -7.76 25.95
C GLN A 116 18.19 -7.73 24.43
N ASN A 117 17.21 -7.19 23.69
CA ASN A 117 17.20 -7.13 22.23
C ASN A 117 16.40 -5.90 21.76
N TRP A 118 16.46 -5.65 20.43
CA TRP A 118 15.76 -4.52 19.83
C TRP A 118 14.24 -4.64 19.88
N ALA A 119 13.67 -5.86 19.83
CA ALA A 119 12.23 -6.04 19.90
C ALA A 119 11.67 -5.57 21.25
N GLU A 120 12.34 -5.91 22.36
CA GLU A 120 11.96 -5.40 23.68
C GLU A 120 12.02 -3.86 23.76
N LEU A 121 13.10 -3.26 23.25
CA LEU A 121 13.23 -1.80 23.20
C LEU A 121 12.12 -1.18 22.33
N SER A 122 11.84 -1.78 21.18
CA SER A 122 10.81 -1.31 20.27
C SER A 122 9.41 -1.38 20.87
N LEU A 123 9.12 -2.41 21.65
CA LEU A 123 7.81 -2.61 22.31
C LEU A 123 7.61 -1.74 23.57
N ALA A 124 8.67 -1.20 24.16
CA ALA A 124 8.60 -0.45 25.42
C ALA A 124 7.66 0.77 25.39
N ASN A 125 7.32 1.30 24.20
CA ASN A 125 6.40 2.41 24.00
C ASN A 125 5.27 2.06 23.00
N LYS A 126 4.84 0.80 22.99
CA LYS A 126 3.76 0.30 22.15
C LYS A 126 2.63 -0.28 23.01
N MET A 127 1.50 -0.60 22.38
CA MET A 127 0.36 -1.22 23.06
C MET A 127 0.65 -2.66 23.46
N ALA A 128 1.34 -3.44 22.60
CA ALA A 128 1.75 -4.80 22.92
C ALA A 128 2.78 -4.80 24.05
N ASN A 129 2.53 -5.57 25.11
CA ASN A 129 3.35 -5.57 26.31
C ASN A 129 4.72 -6.23 26.12
N ASP A 130 4.79 -7.28 25.30
CA ASP A 130 6.01 -8.05 25.05
C ASP A 130 5.96 -8.82 23.71
N VAL A 131 7.08 -9.44 23.36
CA VAL A 131 7.22 -10.24 22.13
C VAL A 131 6.26 -11.43 22.11
N ASN A 132 5.96 -12.04 23.27
CA ASN A 132 5.07 -13.21 23.30
C ASN A 132 3.62 -12.85 22.97
N GLU A 133 3.16 -11.65 23.35
CA GLU A 133 1.83 -11.16 22.98
C GLU A 133 1.71 -10.95 21.49
N VAL A 134 2.74 -10.38 20.85
CA VAL A 134 2.82 -10.22 19.40
C VAL A 134 2.84 -11.60 18.71
N GLU A 135 3.69 -12.51 19.15
CA GLU A 135 3.78 -13.87 18.56
C GLU A 135 2.48 -14.64 18.73
N LYS A 136 1.77 -14.48 19.85
CA LYS A 136 0.46 -15.11 20.08
C LYS A 136 -0.57 -14.65 19.06
N LEU A 137 -0.70 -13.33 18.83
CA LEU A 137 -1.59 -12.79 17.79
C LEU A 137 -1.24 -13.34 16.41
N LEU A 138 0.05 -13.34 16.06
CA LEU A 138 0.51 -13.81 14.76
C LEU A 138 0.28 -15.32 14.58
N GLU A 139 0.42 -16.13 15.64
CA GLU A 139 0.15 -17.57 15.61
C GLU A 139 -1.35 -17.87 15.48
N GLU A 140 -2.21 -17.12 16.15
CA GLU A 140 -3.67 -17.22 15.98
C GLU A 140 -4.07 -16.92 14.53
N LEU A 141 -3.57 -15.84 13.95
CA LEU A 141 -3.80 -15.48 12.54
C LEU A 141 -3.23 -16.53 11.58
N ARG A 142 -2.02 -17.04 11.84
CA ARG A 142 -1.39 -18.09 11.06
C ARG A 142 -2.24 -19.36 11.05
N SER A 143 -2.64 -19.82 12.23
CA SER A 143 -3.41 -21.04 12.41
C SER A 143 -4.77 -20.98 11.72
N ALA A 144 -5.45 -19.84 11.80
CA ALA A 144 -6.72 -19.61 11.11
C ALA A 144 -6.56 -19.56 9.59
N SER A 145 -5.45 -18.99 9.09
CA SER A 145 -5.27 -18.68 7.67
C SER A 145 -4.63 -19.80 6.87
N ILE A 146 -3.79 -20.66 7.48
CA ILE A 146 -2.99 -21.64 6.73
C ILE A 146 -3.84 -22.64 5.94
N VAL A 147 -4.94 -23.13 6.53
CA VAL A 147 -5.85 -24.09 5.89
C VAL A 147 -6.63 -23.42 4.76
N VAL A 148 -7.02 -22.16 4.96
CA VAL A 148 -7.72 -21.37 3.93
C VAL A 148 -6.77 -21.10 2.75
N ALA A 149 -5.54 -20.66 3.01
CA ALA A 149 -4.55 -20.40 1.98
C ALA A 149 -4.15 -21.66 1.18
N GLN A 150 -4.12 -22.83 1.83
CA GLN A 150 -3.91 -24.11 1.14
C GLN A 150 -5.02 -24.40 0.13
N LYS A 151 -6.27 -24.17 0.52
CA LYS A 151 -7.44 -24.35 -0.36
C LYS A 151 -7.41 -23.33 -1.50
N GLU A 152 -7.13 -22.08 -1.21
CA GLU A 152 -7.01 -21.01 -2.21
C GLU A 152 -5.92 -21.34 -3.24
N LEU A 153 -4.74 -21.76 -2.81
CA LEU A 153 -3.67 -22.19 -3.71
C LEU A 153 -4.08 -23.41 -4.56
N GLN A 154 -4.77 -24.38 -3.96
CA GLN A 154 -5.29 -25.54 -4.69
C GLN A 154 -6.32 -25.13 -5.75
N GLU A 155 -7.20 -24.18 -5.48
CA GLU A 155 -8.16 -23.67 -6.45
C GLU A 155 -7.45 -22.99 -7.64
N LEU A 156 -6.40 -22.21 -7.38
CA LEU A 156 -5.56 -21.62 -8.44
C LEU A 156 -4.89 -22.70 -9.28
N GLN A 157 -4.35 -23.75 -8.66
CA GLN A 157 -3.75 -24.89 -9.38
C GLN A 157 -4.77 -25.61 -10.26
N LEU A 158 -5.96 -25.90 -9.72
CA LEU A 158 -7.03 -26.54 -10.47
C LEU A 158 -7.51 -25.70 -11.67
N LEU A 159 -7.54 -24.37 -11.54
CA LEU A 159 -7.87 -23.49 -12.64
C LEU A 159 -6.75 -23.50 -13.71
N ALA A 160 -5.49 -23.48 -13.28
CA ALA A 160 -4.36 -23.58 -14.19
C ALA A 160 -4.37 -24.91 -14.96
N ASP A 161 -4.63 -26.03 -14.30
CA ASP A 161 -4.69 -27.37 -14.91
C ASP A 161 -5.83 -27.52 -15.91
N ARG A 162 -6.96 -26.83 -15.68
CA ARG A 162 -8.11 -26.79 -16.64
C ARG A 162 -7.82 -25.96 -17.87
N SER A 163 -6.85 -25.07 -17.83
CA SER A 163 -6.50 -24.25 -18.97
C SER A 163 -5.78 -25.07 -20.05
N LYS A 164 -6.30 -25.04 -21.28
CA LYS A 164 -5.74 -25.79 -22.41
C LYS A 164 -4.29 -25.43 -22.75
N SER A 165 -3.82 -24.29 -22.30
CA SER A 165 -2.44 -23.81 -22.52
C SER A 165 -1.43 -24.33 -21.50
N THR A 166 -1.88 -25.02 -20.46
CA THR A 166 -1.04 -25.50 -19.36
C THR A 166 -1.13 -27.00 -19.22
N THR A 167 -0.15 -27.69 -19.78
CA THR A 167 0.02 -29.12 -19.54
C THR A 167 1.10 -29.32 -18.46
N ASN A 168 0.71 -29.87 -17.30
CA ASN A 168 1.60 -30.39 -16.25
C ASN A 168 2.68 -29.43 -15.72
N TYR A 169 2.33 -28.23 -15.24
CA TYR A 169 3.27 -27.48 -14.42
C TYR A 169 2.68 -27.13 -13.04
N SER A 170 3.52 -27.14 -12.02
CA SER A 170 3.16 -26.59 -10.72
C SER A 170 3.16 -25.07 -10.78
N LEU A 171 2.26 -24.45 -10.05
CA LEU A 171 2.26 -23.00 -9.86
C LEU A 171 3.57 -22.56 -9.18
N MET A 172 4.07 -21.43 -9.61
CA MET A 172 5.23 -20.75 -9.04
C MET A 172 4.83 -19.33 -8.59
N PRO A 173 5.64 -18.65 -7.77
CA PRO A 173 5.27 -17.32 -7.28
C PRO A 173 4.86 -16.31 -8.36
N TRP A 174 5.45 -16.38 -9.55
CA TRP A 174 5.12 -15.52 -10.69
C TRP A 174 3.80 -15.88 -11.39
N ASP A 175 3.13 -16.94 -10.98
CA ASP A 175 1.85 -17.38 -11.54
C ASP A 175 0.66 -16.92 -10.67
N ILE A 176 0.90 -16.62 -9.39
CA ILE A 176 -0.15 -16.38 -8.41
C ILE A 176 -1.04 -15.21 -8.84
N SER A 177 -0.49 -14.02 -9.10
CA SER A 177 -1.27 -12.85 -9.47
C SER A 177 -2.09 -13.09 -10.75
N PHE A 178 -1.51 -13.78 -11.74
CA PHE A 178 -2.17 -14.10 -13.00
C PHE A 178 -3.40 -15.02 -12.80
N TRP A 179 -3.22 -16.12 -12.06
CA TRP A 179 -4.31 -17.06 -11.84
C TRP A 179 -5.33 -16.54 -10.82
N THR A 180 -4.91 -15.72 -9.86
CA THR A 180 -5.82 -15.00 -8.96
C THR A 180 -6.78 -14.12 -9.75
N GLU A 181 -6.29 -13.32 -10.69
CA GLU A 181 -7.16 -12.48 -11.51
C GLU A 181 -8.11 -13.33 -12.39
N LYS A 182 -7.61 -14.42 -12.99
CA LYS A 182 -8.45 -15.34 -13.76
C LYS A 182 -9.55 -15.98 -12.92
N LEU A 183 -9.23 -16.44 -11.70
CA LEU A 183 -10.20 -17.02 -10.79
C LEU A 183 -11.22 -15.98 -10.29
N LYS A 184 -10.76 -14.74 -10.05
CA LYS A 184 -11.63 -13.62 -9.66
C LYS A 184 -12.63 -13.28 -10.77
N GLN A 185 -12.18 -13.24 -12.02
CA GLN A 185 -13.05 -13.05 -13.18
C GLN A 185 -14.05 -14.20 -13.35
N GLU A 186 -13.62 -15.46 -13.22
CA GLU A 186 -14.50 -16.64 -13.32
C GLU A 186 -15.57 -16.65 -12.21
N ARG A 187 -15.17 -16.34 -10.96
CA ARG A 187 -16.04 -16.47 -9.78
C ARG A 187 -17.02 -15.31 -9.61
N PHE A 188 -16.55 -14.09 -9.83
CA PHE A 188 -17.31 -12.88 -9.54
C PHE A 188 -17.73 -12.13 -10.79
N ASN A 189 -17.30 -12.54 -11.99
CA ASN A 189 -17.43 -11.75 -13.23
C ASN A 189 -16.93 -10.31 -13.03
N LEU A 190 -15.87 -10.12 -12.24
CA LEU A 190 -15.30 -8.84 -11.87
C LEU A 190 -13.97 -8.64 -12.61
N ASN A 191 -13.90 -7.59 -13.41
CA ASN A 191 -12.66 -7.13 -14.03
C ASN A 191 -12.33 -5.73 -13.49
N GLN A 192 -11.30 -5.64 -12.66
CA GLN A 192 -10.92 -4.39 -12.01
C GLN A 192 -10.52 -3.29 -13.01
N GLU A 193 -9.95 -3.64 -14.16
CA GLU A 193 -9.60 -2.66 -15.19
C GLU A 193 -10.85 -2.01 -15.82
N LEU A 194 -11.96 -2.75 -15.92
CA LEU A 194 -13.21 -2.21 -16.41
C LEU A 194 -13.88 -1.24 -15.42
N LEU A 195 -13.51 -1.29 -14.15
CA LEU A 195 -14.03 -0.37 -13.12
C LEU A 195 -13.31 0.98 -13.07
N ARG A 196 -12.07 1.06 -13.56
CA ARG A 196 -11.28 2.31 -13.52
C ARG A 196 -12.02 3.54 -14.06
N PRO A 197 -12.83 3.48 -15.13
CA PRO A 197 -13.57 4.64 -15.62
C PRO A 197 -14.49 5.31 -14.59
N TRP A 198 -14.89 4.60 -13.56
CA TRP A 198 -15.72 5.15 -12.48
C TRP A 198 -14.92 5.78 -11.34
N PHE A 199 -13.58 5.66 -11.34
CA PHE A 199 -12.71 6.19 -10.30
C PHE A 199 -11.70 7.22 -10.82
N PRO A 200 -12.15 8.33 -11.46
CA PRO A 200 -11.23 9.43 -11.75
C PRO A 200 -10.80 10.10 -10.45
N LEU A 201 -9.51 10.42 -10.29
CA LEU A 201 -8.93 10.94 -9.04
C LEU A 201 -9.72 12.13 -8.46
N GLU A 202 -10.10 13.11 -9.28
CA GLU A 202 -10.81 14.30 -8.81
C GLU A 202 -12.17 13.92 -8.17
N GLN A 203 -12.90 12.99 -8.78
CA GLN A 203 -14.19 12.54 -8.24
C GLN A 203 -14.01 11.73 -6.94
N VAL A 204 -12.93 10.92 -6.87
CA VAL A 204 -12.60 10.18 -5.64
C VAL A 204 -12.25 11.14 -4.51
N LEU A 205 -11.51 12.22 -4.79
CA LEU A 205 -11.21 13.26 -3.80
C LEU A 205 -12.49 13.97 -3.33
N GLU A 206 -13.39 14.33 -4.23
CA GLU A 206 -14.67 14.93 -3.86
C GLU A 206 -15.48 14.03 -2.92
N GLY A 207 -15.55 12.73 -3.23
CA GLY A 207 -16.23 11.75 -2.38
C GLY A 207 -15.59 11.59 -1.01
N LEU A 208 -14.25 11.49 -0.95
CA LEU A 208 -13.48 11.43 0.28
C LEU A 208 -13.69 12.68 1.16
N PHE A 209 -13.64 13.86 0.56
CA PHE A 209 -13.84 15.12 1.30
C PHE A 209 -15.27 15.25 1.82
N SER A 210 -16.26 14.84 1.03
CA SER A 210 -17.65 14.78 1.45
C SER A 210 -17.88 13.82 2.64
N LEU A 211 -17.24 12.66 2.62
CA LEU A 211 -17.24 11.72 3.75
C LEU A 211 -16.66 12.37 5.01
N CYS A 212 -15.51 13.04 4.90
CA CYS A 212 -14.86 13.70 6.03
C CYS A 212 -15.70 14.85 6.60
N GLU A 213 -16.40 15.61 5.75
CA GLU A 213 -17.37 16.63 6.20
C GLU A 213 -18.52 15.97 6.97
N LYS A 214 -19.04 14.85 6.46
CA LYS A 214 -20.16 14.12 7.07
C LYS A 214 -19.81 13.55 8.45
N ILE A 215 -18.65 12.88 8.60
CA ILE A 215 -18.29 12.16 9.83
C ILE A 215 -17.49 13.00 10.82
N PHE A 216 -16.61 13.88 10.37
CA PHE A 216 -15.71 14.65 11.24
C PHE A 216 -16.07 16.15 11.33
N GLY A 217 -17.00 16.63 10.50
CA GLY A 217 -17.39 18.04 10.45
C GLY A 217 -16.27 18.96 9.98
N ILE A 218 -15.40 18.49 9.07
CA ILE A 218 -14.32 19.29 8.48
C ILE A 218 -14.61 19.55 7.01
N ARG A 219 -14.18 20.71 6.51
CA ARG A 219 -14.22 21.07 5.08
C ARG A 219 -12.84 21.13 4.51
N ILE A 220 -12.68 20.53 3.34
CA ILE A 220 -11.40 20.51 2.60
C ILE A 220 -11.58 21.33 1.33
N LYS A 221 -10.70 22.30 1.11
CA LYS A 221 -10.77 23.22 -0.03
C LYS A 221 -9.47 23.21 -0.82
N PRO A 222 -9.53 23.15 -2.16
CA PRO A 222 -8.35 23.38 -2.98
C PRO A 222 -7.76 24.78 -2.70
N ALA A 223 -6.44 24.83 -2.57
CA ALA A 223 -5.68 26.05 -2.30
C ALA A 223 -4.40 26.08 -3.16
N ASP A 224 -4.47 25.52 -4.36
CA ASP A 224 -3.36 25.44 -5.30
C ASP A 224 -2.82 26.84 -5.61
N GLY A 225 -1.50 27.01 -5.56
CA GLY A 225 -0.82 28.29 -5.75
C GLY A 225 -0.58 29.10 -4.47
N GLU A 226 -1.16 28.72 -3.32
CA GLU A 226 -0.91 29.41 -2.04
C GLU A 226 0.38 28.93 -1.34
N ALA A 227 0.92 27.78 -1.74
CA ALA A 227 2.16 27.23 -1.20
C ALA A 227 3.11 26.77 -2.32
N PRO A 228 4.44 26.81 -2.10
CA PRO A 228 5.40 26.31 -3.08
C PRO A 228 5.28 24.79 -3.22
N ILE A 229 5.31 24.29 -4.45
CA ILE A 229 5.24 22.87 -4.78
C ILE A 229 6.55 22.40 -5.44
N TRP A 230 6.93 21.12 -5.23
CA TRP A 230 8.15 20.52 -5.78
C TRP A 230 7.94 19.83 -7.13
N HIS A 231 6.68 19.66 -7.54
CA HIS A 231 6.32 19.12 -8.85
C HIS A 231 4.96 19.67 -9.29
N LYS A 232 4.77 19.86 -10.59
CA LYS A 232 3.55 20.46 -11.18
C LYS A 232 2.25 19.71 -10.86
N ASP A 233 2.34 18.42 -10.55
CA ASP A 233 1.20 17.56 -10.26
C ASP A 233 0.86 17.52 -8.76
N VAL A 234 1.63 18.20 -7.91
CA VAL A 234 1.35 18.31 -6.49
C VAL A 234 0.23 19.32 -6.27
N ARG A 235 -0.77 18.91 -5.48
CA ARG A 235 -1.91 19.72 -5.09
C ARG A 235 -1.74 20.22 -3.65
N PHE A 236 -2.29 21.37 -3.35
CA PHE A 236 -2.35 21.91 -2.00
C PHE A 236 -3.79 22.16 -1.57
N PHE A 237 -4.12 21.78 -0.31
CA PHE A 237 -5.46 21.87 0.23
C PHE A 237 -5.42 22.49 1.64
N ARG A 238 -6.48 23.25 1.98
CA ARG A 238 -6.74 23.72 3.34
C ARG A 238 -7.86 22.92 3.98
N VAL A 239 -7.77 22.75 5.29
CA VAL A 239 -8.77 22.07 6.12
C VAL A 239 -9.37 23.09 7.08
N GLU A 240 -10.69 23.22 7.06
CA GLU A 240 -11.47 24.10 7.93
C GLU A 240 -12.37 23.28 8.87
N ASP A 241 -12.65 23.82 10.05
CA ASP A 241 -13.68 23.29 10.96
C ASP A 241 -15.10 23.66 10.52
N ASP A 242 -16.10 23.23 11.29
CA ASP A 242 -17.52 23.52 11.07
C ASP A 242 -17.87 25.03 11.14
N LYS A 243 -16.98 25.85 11.70
CA LYS A 243 -17.07 27.32 11.78
C LYS A 243 -16.29 28.03 10.68
N SER A 244 -15.81 27.31 9.68
CA SER A 244 -14.96 27.83 8.59
C SER A 244 -13.65 28.45 9.07
N LYS A 245 -13.14 28.02 10.24
CA LYS A 245 -11.83 28.38 10.73
C LYS A 245 -10.81 27.36 10.19
N GLU A 246 -9.73 27.85 9.60
CA GLU A 246 -8.63 27.00 9.18
C GLU A 246 -7.99 26.31 10.39
N ILE A 247 -7.82 25.00 10.29
CA ILE A 247 -7.26 24.14 11.35
C ILE A 247 -6.02 23.35 10.90
N ALA A 248 -5.86 23.14 9.58
CA ALA A 248 -4.73 22.39 9.00
C ALA A 248 -4.61 22.66 7.50
N ALA A 249 -3.57 22.10 6.89
CA ALA A 249 -3.42 22.00 5.44
C ALA A 249 -2.68 20.70 5.05
N PHE A 250 -2.68 20.35 3.77
CA PHE A 250 -1.88 19.24 3.28
C PHE A 250 -1.49 19.40 1.81
N PHE A 251 -0.37 18.78 1.47
CA PHE A 251 0.03 18.54 0.09
C PHE A 251 -0.37 17.12 -0.31
N LEU A 252 -0.90 16.96 -1.51
CA LEU A 252 -1.14 15.67 -2.13
C LEU A 252 -0.23 15.52 -3.36
N ASP A 253 0.65 14.54 -3.31
CA ASP A 253 1.50 14.11 -4.41
C ASP A 253 1.02 12.75 -4.95
N PRO A 254 0.08 12.72 -5.92
CA PRO A 254 -0.67 11.50 -6.21
C PRO A 254 0.06 10.49 -7.10
N TYR A 255 0.89 10.94 -8.06
CA TYR A 255 1.31 10.09 -9.17
C TYR A 255 2.68 9.46 -9.01
N SER A 256 2.83 8.27 -9.58
CA SER A 256 4.13 7.59 -9.68
C SER A 256 5.09 8.35 -10.58
N ARG A 257 6.31 8.52 -10.09
CA ARG A 257 7.45 9.12 -10.83
C ARG A 257 8.74 8.38 -10.47
N PRO A 258 8.98 7.18 -11.01
CA PRO A 258 10.10 6.32 -10.58
C PRO A 258 11.48 6.97 -10.69
N ALA A 259 11.64 7.97 -11.56
CA ALA A 259 12.90 8.69 -11.72
C ALA A 259 13.26 9.57 -10.52
N THR A 260 12.28 10.11 -9.79
CA THR A 260 12.49 11.13 -8.75
C THR A 260 11.75 10.86 -7.45
N LYS A 261 10.90 9.83 -7.39
CA LYS A 261 10.03 9.50 -6.26
C LYS A 261 10.10 8.01 -5.97
N ARG A 262 10.25 7.64 -4.70
CA ARG A 262 10.22 6.23 -4.30
C ARG A 262 8.83 5.63 -4.48
N GLY A 263 8.75 4.31 -4.66
CA GLY A 263 7.49 3.57 -4.71
C GLY A 263 6.86 3.38 -3.34
N GLY A 264 5.62 2.92 -3.33
CA GLY A 264 4.78 2.85 -2.14
C GLY A 264 3.98 4.13 -1.92
N ALA A 265 3.14 4.14 -0.90
CA ALA A 265 2.46 5.33 -0.43
C ALA A 265 2.91 5.62 1.01
N TRP A 266 2.81 6.85 1.45
CA TRP A 266 3.12 7.24 2.83
C TRP A 266 2.59 8.63 3.13
N MET A 267 2.27 8.86 4.39
CA MET A 267 2.11 10.19 4.96
C MET A 267 3.41 10.63 5.62
N ASP A 268 3.70 11.93 5.62
CA ASP A 268 4.79 12.53 6.37
C ASP A 268 4.37 13.91 6.89
N GLU A 269 5.04 14.40 7.92
CA GLU A 269 4.77 15.72 8.47
C GLU A 269 5.54 16.82 7.72
N CYS A 270 4.86 17.88 7.35
CA CYS A 270 5.47 19.11 6.85
C CYS A 270 5.65 20.12 7.98
N LEU A 271 4.59 20.39 8.71
CA LEU A 271 4.60 21.20 9.93
C LEU A 271 3.80 20.49 11.01
N VAL A 272 4.34 20.47 12.21
CA VAL A 272 3.68 19.94 13.39
C VAL A 272 2.97 21.06 14.13
N ARG A 273 1.77 20.80 14.64
CA ARG A 273 1.03 21.74 15.47
C ARG A 273 1.84 22.10 16.72
N ASN A 274 2.04 23.38 16.94
CA ASN A 274 2.77 23.88 18.10
C ASN A 274 2.39 25.35 18.40
N ARG A 275 2.90 25.84 19.55
CA ARG A 275 2.92 27.27 19.83
C ARG A 275 4.34 27.81 19.83
N THR A 276 4.55 28.91 19.12
CA THR A 276 5.83 29.64 19.18
C THR A 276 6.08 30.22 20.56
N SER A 277 7.29 30.64 20.82
CA SER A 277 7.66 31.35 22.06
C SER A 277 6.81 32.64 22.31
N GLU A 278 6.25 33.21 21.23
CA GLU A 278 5.36 34.37 21.29
C GLU A 278 3.87 33.99 21.48
N GLY A 279 3.57 32.69 21.64
CA GLY A 279 2.22 32.14 21.82
C GLY A 279 1.39 32.00 20.53
N LYS A 280 1.97 32.29 19.37
CA LYS A 280 1.30 32.11 18.07
C LYS A 280 1.13 30.64 17.75
N LEU A 281 -0.09 30.24 17.38
CA LEU A 281 -0.37 28.89 16.94
C LEU A 281 0.17 28.65 15.53
N VAL A 282 0.93 27.58 15.36
CA VAL A 282 1.33 26.99 14.08
C VAL A 282 0.40 25.84 13.79
N LEU A 283 -0.26 25.87 12.63
CA LEU A 283 -1.18 24.81 12.21
C LEU A 283 -0.41 23.62 11.61
N PRO A 284 -0.88 22.40 11.78
CA PRO A 284 -0.24 21.21 11.20
C PRO A 284 -0.43 21.21 9.69
N ILE A 285 0.61 20.75 8.98
CA ILE A 285 0.57 20.51 7.54
C ILE A 285 1.11 19.11 7.26
N ALA A 286 0.38 18.31 6.52
CA ALA A 286 0.77 16.96 6.13
C ALA A 286 1.28 16.90 4.68
N TYR A 287 2.16 15.93 4.41
CA TYR A 287 2.42 15.41 3.07
C TYR A 287 1.68 14.09 2.90
N LEU A 288 0.83 13.99 1.87
CA LEU A 288 0.19 12.74 1.44
C LEU A 288 0.79 12.35 0.11
N VAL A 289 1.49 11.23 0.07
CA VAL A 289 2.25 10.79 -1.08
C VAL A 289 1.76 9.43 -1.54
N CYS A 290 1.24 9.36 -2.77
CA CYS A 290 0.82 8.14 -3.42
C CYS A 290 1.68 7.84 -4.66
N ASN A 291 1.53 6.66 -5.22
CA ASN A 291 2.16 6.27 -6.48
C ASN A 291 1.11 5.70 -7.45
N GLN A 292 0.02 6.45 -7.60
CA GLN A 292 -1.10 6.10 -8.47
C GLN A 292 -0.72 6.20 -9.94
N THR A 293 -1.55 5.57 -10.77
CA THR A 293 -1.41 5.64 -12.22
C THR A 293 -1.63 7.08 -12.70
N PRO A 294 -0.66 7.70 -13.37
CA PRO A 294 -0.80 9.08 -13.84
C PRO A 294 -1.82 9.20 -14.98
N PRO A 295 -2.28 10.43 -15.30
CA PRO A 295 -3.05 10.68 -16.51
C PRO A 295 -2.22 10.36 -17.76
N VAL A 296 -2.89 9.92 -18.83
CA VAL A 296 -2.24 9.62 -20.12
C VAL A 296 -2.98 10.39 -21.22
N ASP A 297 -2.24 11.23 -21.94
CA ASP A 297 -2.77 12.12 -23.00
C ASP A 297 -3.97 12.95 -22.51
N LYS A 298 -5.18 12.65 -23.03
CA LYS A 298 -6.43 13.31 -22.66
C LYS A 298 -7.24 12.54 -21.59
N THR A 299 -6.78 11.37 -21.20
CA THR A 299 -7.45 10.53 -20.21
C THR A 299 -6.98 10.93 -18.81
N PRO A 300 -7.86 11.31 -17.89
CA PRO A 300 -7.46 11.64 -16.51
C PRO A 300 -6.86 10.42 -15.81
N SER A 301 -6.31 10.62 -14.63
CA SER A 301 -5.93 9.50 -13.76
C SER A 301 -7.19 8.71 -13.39
N LEU A 302 -7.29 7.50 -13.90
CA LEU A 302 -8.35 6.54 -13.59
C LEU A 302 -7.77 5.48 -12.67
N MET A 303 -8.22 5.50 -11.41
CA MET A 303 -7.68 4.67 -10.34
C MET A 303 -8.22 3.24 -10.40
N SER A 304 -7.41 2.26 -10.00
CA SER A 304 -7.96 0.96 -9.59
C SER A 304 -8.66 1.12 -8.24
N PHE A 305 -9.52 0.17 -7.89
CA PHE A 305 -10.15 0.19 -6.57
C PHE A 305 -9.12 0.14 -5.44
N GLN A 306 -8.03 -0.62 -5.61
CA GLN A 306 -6.93 -0.65 -4.65
C GLN A 306 -6.18 0.69 -4.54
N GLU A 307 -6.03 1.45 -5.61
CA GLU A 307 -5.49 2.82 -5.54
C GLU A 307 -6.43 3.76 -4.78
N VAL A 308 -7.74 3.54 -4.83
CA VAL A 308 -8.73 4.26 -4.02
C VAL A 308 -8.54 3.92 -2.53
N GLU A 309 -8.48 2.62 -2.19
CA GLU A 309 -8.23 2.17 -0.81
C GLU A 309 -6.92 2.76 -0.27
N THR A 310 -5.85 2.76 -1.06
CA THR A 310 -4.56 3.37 -0.67
C THR A 310 -4.69 4.87 -0.40
N LEU A 311 -5.45 5.61 -1.21
CA LEU A 311 -5.67 7.05 -0.97
C LEU A 311 -6.42 7.29 0.34
N PHE A 312 -7.43 6.49 0.64
CA PHE A 312 -8.18 6.57 1.91
C PHE A 312 -7.29 6.23 3.11
N HIS A 313 -6.42 5.24 2.94
CA HIS A 313 -5.42 4.86 3.94
C HIS A 313 -4.49 6.02 4.28
N GLU A 314 -3.79 6.58 3.29
CA GLU A 314 -2.87 7.70 3.52
C GLU A 314 -3.59 8.93 4.07
N PHE A 315 -4.84 9.13 3.66
CA PHE A 315 -5.65 10.21 4.19
C PHE A 315 -6.01 9.99 5.66
N GLY A 316 -6.18 8.74 6.10
CA GLY A 316 -6.39 8.39 7.50
C GLY A 316 -5.21 8.81 8.40
N HIS A 317 -3.97 8.55 7.96
CA HIS A 317 -2.76 9.07 8.63
C HIS A 317 -2.75 10.61 8.63
N GLY A 318 -3.11 11.22 7.49
CA GLY A 318 -3.24 12.67 7.40
C GLY A 318 -4.24 13.24 8.39
N LEU A 319 -5.39 12.58 8.60
CA LEU A 319 -6.38 12.99 9.58
C LEU A 319 -5.83 12.95 11.01
N GLN A 320 -5.08 11.91 11.39
CA GLN A 320 -4.40 11.84 12.69
C GLN A 320 -3.48 13.04 12.92
N HIS A 321 -2.68 13.40 11.91
CA HIS A 321 -1.78 14.54 12.00
C HIS A 321 -2.51 15.89 12.01
N MET A 322 -3.52 16.06 11.15
CA MET A 322 -4.18 17.34 10.93
C MET A 322 -5.22 17.71 11.98
N LEU A 323 -5.87 16.73 12.61
CA LEU A 323 -6.96 16.99 13.55
C LEU A 323 -6.52 17.07 15.01
N THR A 324 -5.22 16.94 15.30
CA THR A 324 -4.69 17.09 16.65
C THR A 324 -5.01 18.46 17.24
N THR A 325 -5.33 18.47 18.52
CA THR A 325 -5.48 19.72 19.33
C THR A 325 -4.30 19.95 20.26
N VAL A 326 -3.32 19.06 20.26
CA VAL A 326 -2.12 19.12 21.10
C VAL A 326 -1.14 20.16 20.55
N ASP A 327 -0.72 21.11 21.38
CA ASP A 327 0.18 22.21 20.99
C ASP A 327 1.67 21.92 21.28
N TYR A 328 2.00 20.67 21.64
CA TYR A 328 3.38 20.20 21.93
C TYR A 328 3.87 19.33 20.78
N PRO A 329 4.89 19.76 20.00
CA PRO A 329 5.28 19.08 18.76
C PRO A 329 5.63 17.58 18.95
N GLN A 330 6.21 17.22 20.10
CA GLN A 330 6.63 15.85 20.39
C GLN A 330 5.46 14.90 20.65
N ALA A 331 4.26 15.43 20.85
CA ALA A 331 3.05 14.66 21.16
C ALA A 331 1.86 15.07 20.26
N ALA A 332 2.10 15.88 19.25
CA ALA A 332 1.06 16.40 18.36
C ALA A 332 0.95 15.58 17.07
N GLY A 333 -0.27 15.29 16.65
CA GLY A 333 -0.54 14.62 15.40
C GLY A 333 -0.10 13.15 15.43
N ILE A 334 0.78 12.77 14.50
CA ILE A 334 1.29 11.39 14.43
C ILE A 334 2.42 11.13 15.42
N ASN A 335 2.98 12.19 16.05
CA ASN A 335 4.08 12.05 16.98
C ASN A 335 3.62 11.46 18.32
N ASN A 336 4.40 10.52 18.84
CA ASN A 336 4.15 9.83 20.10
C ASN A 336 2.86 8.97 20.15
N VAL A 337 2.25 8.69 19.00
CA VAL A 337 1.26 7.62 18.90
C VAL A 337 1.98 6.29 19.07
N GLU A 338 1.41 5.37 19.86
CA GLU A 338 1.93 4.00 19.90
C GLU A 338 2.00 3.44 18.49
N TRP A 339 3.21 3.02 18.06
CA TRP A 339 3.46 2.68 16.67
C TRP A 339 2.60 1.51 16.17
N ASP A 340 2.16 0.64 17.05
CA ASP A 340 1.24 -0.44 16.73
C ASP A 340 -0.24 -0.01 16.68
N ALA A 341 -0.54 1.23 17.08
CA ALA A 341 -1.83 1.89 16.83
C ALA A 341 -1.80 2.87 15.65
N VAL A 342 -0.63 3.17 15.09
CA VAL A 342 -0.47 4.20 14.04
C VAL A 342 -1.33 3.95 12.80
N GLU A 343 -1.61 2.67 12.50
CA GLU A 343 -2.44 2.24 11.38
C GLU A 343 -3.96 2.25 11.68
N LEU A 344 -4.37 2.57 12.92
CA LEU A 344 -5.79 2.62 13.26
C LEU A 344 -6.57 3.62 12.40
N PRO A 345 -6.19 4.89 12.25
CA PRO A 345 -6.94 5.83 11.42
C PRO A 345 -6.90 5.50 9.93
N SER A 346 -5.78 4.99 9.43
CA SER A 346 -5.62 4.64 8.03
C SER A 346 -6.51 3.45 7.65
N GLN A 347 -6.46 2.35 8.38
CA GLN A 347 -7.29 1.18 8.15
C GLN A 347 -8.77 1.45 8.46
N PHE A 348 -9.06 2.33 9.42
CA PHE A 348 -10.44 2.80 9.65
C PHE A 348 -11.02 3.48 8.40
N MET A 349 -10.24 4.32 7.73
CA MET A 349 -10.70 4.97 6.50
C MET A 349 -10.90 4.00 5.35
N GLU A 350 -10.11 2.92 5.23
CA GLU A 350 -10.29 1.86 4.20
C GLU A 350 -11.68 1.20 4.27
N ASN A 351 -12.24 1.01 5.49
CA ASN A 351 -13.56 0.37 5.64
C ASN A 351 -14.67 1.13 4.90
N TRP A 352 -14.56 2.47 4.81
CA TRP A 352 -15.53 3.31 4.11
C TRP A 352 -15.54 3.09 2.59
N CYS A 353 -14.46 2.56 2.00
CA CYS A 353 -14.40 2.27 0.58
C CYS A 353 -15.44 1.23 0.13
N LEU A 354 -15.90 0.38 1.05
CA LEU A 354 -16.94 -0.64 0.77
C LEU A 354 -18.31 -0.29 1.39
N ASP A 355 -18.44 0.86 2.07
CA ASP A 355 -19.76 1.39 2.40
C ASP A 355 -20.48 1.86 1.12
N ARG A 356 -21.72 1.40 0.93
CA ARG A 356 -22.48 1.67 -0.28
C ARG A 356 -22.67 3.16 -0.54
N SER A 357 -23.01 3.93 0.51
CA SER A 357 -23.26 5.38 0.39
C SER A 357 -21.97 6.12 -0.03
N THR A 358 -20.86 5.76 0.58
CA THR A 358 -19.54 6.32 0.30
C THR A 358 -19.12 5.99 -1.12
N LEU A 359 -19.13 4.69 -1.50
CA LEU A 359 -18.66 4.26 -2.82
C LEU A 359 -19.50 4.87 -3.94
N MET A 360 -20.82 4.90 -3.81
CA MET A 360 -21.70 5.54 -4.81
C MET A 360 -21.48 7.06 -4.92
N GLY A 361 -21.04 7.69 -3.84
CA GLY A 361 -20.70 9.12 -3.85
C GLY A 361 -19.43 9.45 -4.64
N LEU A 362 -18.45 8.54 -4.65
CA LEU A 362 -17.14 8.75 -5.30
C LEU A 362 -16.99 8.06 -6.66
N ALA A 363 -17.85 7.08 -6.98
CA ALA A 363 -17.73 6.28 -8.19
C ALA A 363 -18.64 6.81 -9.31
N LYS A 364 -18.12 7.73 -10.11
CA LYS A 364 -18.82 8.30 -11.28
C LYS A 364 -17.97 8.15 -12.53
N HIS A 365 -18.59 7.69 -13.62
CA HIS A 365 -17.90 7.50 -14.88
C HIS A 365 -17.37 8.82 -15.45
N TRP A 366 -16.08 8.90 -15.73
CA TRP A 366 -15.37 10.13 -16.08
C TRP A 366 -15.85 10.86 -17.35
N GLN A 367 -16.51 10.16 -18.29
CA GLN A 367 -17.05 10.76 -19.50
C GLN A 367 -18.56 10.99 -19.42
N THR A 368 -19.32 10.02 -18.88
CA THR A 368 -20.79 10.08 -18.90
C THR A 368 -21.40 10.65 -17.62
N GLY A 369 -20.63 10.65 -16.50
CA GLY A 369 -21.13 11.04 -15.18
C GLY A 369 -22.06 10.00 -14.54
N GLU A 370 -22.27 8.85 -15.17
CA GLU A 370 -23.10 7.77 -14.63
C GLU A 370 -22.47 7.18 -13.36
N LEU A 371 -23.32 6.83 -12.40
CA LEU A 371 -22.88 6.14 -11.18
C LEU A 371 -22.44 4.71 -11.50
N LEU A 372 -21.56 4.17 -10.64
CA LEU A 372 -21.20 2.76 -10.69
C LEU A 372 -22.47 1.90 -10.63
N PRO A 373 -22.67 0.93 -11.55
CA PRO A 373 -23.80 0.01 -11.49
C PRO A 373 -23.83 -0.76 -10.17
N ASP A 374 -25.02 -0.96 -9.59
CA ASP A 374 -25.18 -1.67 -8.32
C ASP A 374 -24.66 -3.13 -8.40
N GLU A 375 -24.78 -3.76 -9.57
CA GLU A 375 -24.19 -5.07 -9.84
C GLU A 375 -22.67 -5.09 -9.65
N GLU A 376 -21.95 -4.08 -10.11
CA GLU A 376 -20.50 -3.96 -9.97
C GLU A 376 -20.10 -3.72 -8.50
N PHE A 377 -20.89 -2.91 -7.78
CA PHE A 377 -20.73 -2.75 -6.33
C PHE A 377 -20.85 -4.09 -5.60
N GLN A 378 -21.90 -4.87 -5.89
CA GLN A 378 -22.09 -6.20 -5.26
C GLN A 378 -20.92 -7.15 -5.54
N LYS A 379 -20.38 -7.13 -6.77
CA LYS A 379 -19.18 -7.91 -7.12
C LYS A 379 -17.96 -7.51 -6.30
N LEU A 380 -17.75 -6.22 -6.10
CA LEU A 380 -16.67 -5.71 -5.23
C LEU A 380 -16.82 -6.22 -3.80
N VAL A 381 -18.01 -6.08 -3.22
CA VAL A 381 -18.30 -6.54 -1.84
C VAL A 381 -18.08 -8.05 -1.71
N LEU A 382 -18.60 -8.85 -2.64
CA LEU A 382 -18.42 -10.31 -2.64
C LEU A 382 -16.95 -10.72 -2.80
N SER A 383 -16.15 -9.92 -3.47
CA SER A 383 -14.73 -10.20 -3.65
C SER A 383 -13.84 -9.77 -2.47
N ARG A 384 -14.38 -9.13 -1.44
CA ARG A 384 -13.62 -8.58 -0.30
C ARG A 384 -12.76 -9.64 0.41
N THR A 385 -13.29 -10.83 0.62
CA THR A 385 -12.59 -11.93 1.32
C THR A 385 -11.88 -12.89 0.38
N PHE A 386 -11.84 -12.58 -0.92
CA PHE A 386 -11.20 -13.43 -1.90
C PHE A 386 -9.68 -13.47 -1.71
N ASN A 387 -9.12 -14.67 -1.59
CA ASN A 387 -7.70 -14.90 -1.29
C ASN A 387 -7.22 -14.28 0.05
N SER A 388 -8.12 -14.11 1.00
CA SER A 388 -7.80 -13.55 2.32
C SER A 388 -6.83 -14.41 3.12
N GLY A 389 -6.87 -15.75 2.96
CA GLY A 389 -5.92 -16.67 3.60
C GLY A 389 -4.49 -16.46 3.11
N LEU A 390 -4.26 -16.40 1.79
CA LEU A 390 -2.95 -16.09 1.20
C LEU A 390 -2.46 -14.71 1.61
N ALA A 391 -3.35 -13.71 1.60
CA ALA A 391 -3.01 -12.34 1.96
C ALA A 391 -2.61 -12.24 3.45
N THR A 392 -3.37 -12.83 4.36
CA THR A 392 -3.07 -12.82 5.79
C THR A 392 -1.77 -13.56 6.10
N LEU A 393 -1.56 -14.74 5.53
CA LEU A 393 -0.28 -15.46 5.72
C LEU A 393 0.92 -14.65 5.26
N ARG A 394 0.78 -13.88 4.18
CA ARG A 394 1.87 -12.99 3.72
C ARG A 394 2.19 -11.93 4.78
N GLN A 395 1.18 -11.32 5.39
CA GLN A 395 1.39 -10.33 6.46
C GLN A 395 2.00 -10.97 7.71
N VAL A 396 1.52 -12.15 8.10
CA VAL A 396 2.09 -12.92 9.21
C VAL A 396 3.55 -13.29 8.94
N HIS A 397 3.88 -13.71 7.70
CA HIS A 397 5.27 -14.01 7.31
C HIS A 397 6.18 -12.79 7.50
N PHE A 398 5.75 -11.60 7.07
CA PHE A 398 6.52 -10.38 7.21
C PHE A 398 6.67 -9.97 8.68
N ALA A 399 5.60 -10.03 9.46
CA ALA A 399 5.59 -9.66 10.87
C ALA A 399 6.44 -10.62 11.72
N LEU A 400 6.34 -11.94 11.51
CA LEU A 400 7.19 -12.91 12.20
C LEU A 400 8.66 -12.80 11.79
N THR A 401 8.93 -12.52 10.52
CA THR A 401 10.30 -12.28 10.06
C THR A 401 10.88 -11.06 10.76
N ASP A 402 10.15 -9.97 10.82
CA ASP A 402 10.57 -8.74 11.49
C ASP A 402 10.84 -8.98 12.98
N ILE A 403 9.85 -9.49 13.73
CA ILE A 403 9.99 -9.65 15.17
C ILE A 403 11.14 -10.60 15.53
N LYS A 404 11.31 -11.71 14.80
CA LYS A 404 12.38 -12.70 15.06
C LYS A 404 13.76 -12.20 14.65
N LEU A 405 13.90 -11.44 13.58
CA LEU A 405 15.17 -10.77 13.24
C LEU A 405 15.63 -9.83 14.38
N HIS A 406 14.70 -9.19 15.07
CA HIS A 406 15.01 -8.20 16.10
C HIS A 406 15.04 -8.77 17.53
N SER A 407 14.47 -9.94 17.76
CA SER A 407 14.51 -10.63 19.06
C SER A 407 15.55 -11.75 19.12
N GLU A 408 15.60 -12.61 18.09
CA GLU A 408 16.37 -13.87 18.12
C GLU A 408 17.70 -13.81 17.36
N TRP A 409 17.73 -13.16 16.18
CA TRP A 409 18.94 -13.17 15.35
C TRP A 409 20.11 -12.43 16.01
N THR A 410 21.31 -13.02 15.94
CA THR A 410 22.56 -12.41 16.42
C THR A 410 23.69 -12.57 15.42
N PRO A 411 24.66 -11.63 15.37
CA PRO A 411 25.79 -11.70 14.42
C PRO A 411 26.72 -12.94 14.64
N GLU A 412 26.66 -13.53 15.84
CA GLU A 412 27.47 -14.69 16.23
C GLU A 412 26.89 -16.01 15.71
N GLN A 413 25.65 -16.01 15.18
CA GLN A 413 25.03 -17.19 14.60
C GLN A 413 25.61 -17.49 13.23
N GLU A 414 25.68 -18.79 12.87
CA GLU A 414 26.07 -19.21 11.52
C GLU A 414 25.01 -18.87 10.46
N SER A 415 23.75 -18.68 10.88
CA SER A 415 22.63 -18.38 9.97
C SER A 415 22.53 -16.90 9.62
N THR A 416 22.40 -16.62 8.33
CA THR A 416 22.12 -15.26 7.84
C THR A 416 20.69 -14.81 8.14
N PRO A 417 20.40 -13.50 8.14
CA PRO A 417 19.02 -12.99 8.26
C PRO A 417 18.04 -13.62 7.24
N ASP A 418 18.48 -13.86 6.01
CA ASP A 418 17.63 -14.49 4.99
C ASP A 418 17.40 -15.98 5.25
N GLN A 419 18.36 -16.68 5.84
CA GLN A 419 18.13 -18.06 6.27
C GLN A 419 17.08 -18.16 7.37
N LEU A 420 17.10 -17.26 8.36
CA LEU A 420 16.04 -17.19 9.37
C LEU A 420 14.66 -16.92 8.74
N ARG A 421 14.58 -15.97 7.80
CA ARG A 421 13.33 -15.71 7.04
C ARG A 421 12.84 -16.97 6.32
N ARG A 422 13.73 -17.73 5.70
CA ARG A 422 13.38 -18.97 4.99
C ARG A 422 12.90 -20.08 5.93
N GLU A 423 13.43 -20.16 7.13
CA GLU A 423 12.92 -21.09 8.16
C GLU A 423 11.49 -20.70 8.57
N ILE A 424 11.24 -19.41 8.82
CA ILE A 424 9.90 -18.89 9.12
C ILE A 424 8.93 -19.17 7.95
N ALA A 425 9.40 -19.04 6.72
CA ALA A 425 8.58 -19.30 5.53
C ALA A 425 8.02 -20.73 5.48
N LYS A 426 8.69 -21.73 6.07
CA LYS A 426 8.21 -23.13 6.08
C LYS A 426 6.85 -23.29 6.76
N THR A 427 6.52 -22.41 7.71
CA THR A 427 5.28 -22.46 8.48
C THR A 427 4.30 -21.34 8.14
N THR A 428 4.77 -20.26 7.50
CA THR A 428 4.00 -19.04 7.25
C THR A 428 3.66 -18.83 5.78
N THR A 429 4.01 -19.76 4.90
CA THR A 429 3.60 -19.69 3.50
C THR A 429 3.23 -21.05 2.95
N VAL A 430 2.26 -21.08 2.05
CA VAL A 430 1.91 -22.29 1.29
C VAL A 430 2.67 -22.39 -0.04
N MET A 431 3.42 -21.34 -0.39
CA MET A 431 4.31 -21.29 -1.55
C MET A 431 5.67 -20.75 -1.11
N PRO A 432 6.66 -21.62 -0.90
CA PRO A 432 7.98 -21.21 -0.44
C PRO A 432 8.65 -20.23 -1.40
N PRO A 433 9.47 -19.29 -0.90
CA PRO A 433 10.26 -18.41 -1.74
C PRO A 433 11.26 -19.22 -2.59
N ILE A 434 11.48 -18.78 -3.81
CA ILE A 434 12.51 -19.38 -4.69
C ILE A 434 13.92 -19.10 -4.15
N LEU A 435 14.89 -19.84 -4.62
CA LEU A 435 16.29 -19.69 -4.15
C LEU A 435 16.85 -18.29 -4.40
N GLU A 436 16.44 -17.67 -5.51
CA GLU A 436 16.90 -16.33 -5.90
C GLU A 436 16.17 -15.19 -5.17
N ASP A 437 15.19 -15.50 -4.32
CA ASP A 437 14.44 -14.48 -3.58
C ASP A 437 15.29 -13.87 -2.46
N ASN A 438 15.61 -12.59 -2.60
CA ASN A 438 16.34 -11.77 -1.63
C ASN A 438 15.44 -10.63 -1.11
N PHE A 439 14.19 -10.95 -0.78
CA PHE A 439 13.18 -9.99 -0.38
C PHE A 439 13.65 -9.01 0.70
N LEU A 440 14.43 -9.46 1.70
CA LEU A 440 14.91 -8.60 2.79
C LEU A 440 15.68 -7.37 2.26
N CYS A 441 16.42 -7.50 1.15
CA CYS A 441 17.19 -6.40 0.56
C CYS A 441 16.31 -5.24 0.07
N SER A 442 15.02 -5.49 -0.14
CA SER A 442 14.03 -4.47 -0.55
C SER A 442 12.94 -4.22 0.49
N PHE A 443 13.04 -4.84 1.66
CA PHE A 443 12.06 -4.68 2.74
C PHE A 443 12.30 -3.40 3.55
N SER A 444 12.05 -2.27 2.91
CA SER A 444 12.33 -0.95 3.47
C SER A 444 11.53 -0.63 4.74
N HIS A 445 10.34 -1.20 4.95
CA HIS A 445 9.52 -0.98 6.13
C HIS A 445 10.32 -1.17 7.42
N ILE A 446 10.99 -2.31 7.56
CA ILE A 446 11.69 -2.66 8.81
C ILE A 446 13.11 -2.11 8.89
N PHE A 447 13.75 -1.76 7.77
CA PHE A 447 15.13 -1.26 7.78
C PHE A 447 15.26 0.25 7.60
N ALA A 448 14.28 0.91 6.97
CA ALA A 448 14.33 2.34 6.68
C ALA A 448 13.00 3.08 6.95
N GLY A 449 11.92 2.36 7.23
CA GLY A 449 10.57 2.93 7.35
C GLY A 449 10.05 3.06 8.79
N GLY A 450 10.87 2.78 9.81
CA GLY A 450 10.45 2.90 11.21
C GLY A 450 9.76 1.66 11.80
N TYR A 451 9.46 0.63 11.01
CA TYR A 451 8.76 -0.59 11.46
C TYR A 451 9.68 -1.71 11.98
N GLY A 452 10.92 -1.41 12.38
CA GLY A 452 11.81 -2.41 12.97
C GLY A 452 11.27 -2.98 14.29
N ALA A 453 10.96 -4.28 14.34
CA ALA A 453 10.18 -4.96 15.38
C ALA A 453 8.80 -4.30 15.60
N GLY A 454 8.16 -3.86 14.50
CA GLY A 454 6.90 -3.15 14.51
C GLY A 454 6.00 -3.46 13.32
N TYR A 455 6.39 -4.34 12.40
CA TYR A 455 5.56 -4.68 11.23
C TYR A 455 4.24 -5.36 11.62
N TYR A 456 4.17 -6.02 12.75
CA TYR A 456 2.93 -6.60 13.28
C TYR A 456 1.83 -5.56 13.47
N SER A 457 2.18 -4.28 13.58
CA SER A 457 1.27 -3.14 13.76
C SER A 457 0.10 -3.13 12.77
N TYR A 458 0.34 -3.54 11.51
CA TYR A 458 -0.71 -3.66 10.51
C TYR A 458 -1.83 -4.63 10.92
N LYS A 459 -1.49 -5.75 11.57
CA LYS A 459 -2.48 -6.71 12.05
C LYS A 459 -3.04 -6.37 13.44
N TRP A 460 -2.25 -5.72 14.26
CA TRP A 460 -2.71 -5.20 15.55
C TRP A 460 -3.74 -4.09 15.36
N ALA A 461 -3.42 -3.10 14.54
CA ALA A 461 -4.32 -1.99 14.24
C ALA A 461 -5.58 -2.40 13.45
N GLU A 462 -5.53 -3.49 12.69
CA GLU A 462 -6.72 -4.04 12.01
C GLU A 462 -7.81 -4.46 13.02
N VAL A 463 -7.42 -5.00 14.18
CA VAL A 463 -8.35 -5.31 15.29
C VAL A 463 -8.95 -4.01 15.83
N LEU A 464 -8.13 -3.00 16.09
CA LEU A 464 -8.59 -1.70 16.60
C LEU A 464 -9.50 -0.98 15.59
N SER A 465 -9.14 -1.03 14.32
CA SER A 465 -9.92 -0.44 13.23
C SER A 465 -11.29 -1.12 13.08
N ALA A 466 -11.33 -2.44 13.16
CA ALA A 466 -12.58 -3.20 13.10
C ALA A 466 -13.51 -2.86 14.28
N ASP A 467 -12.98 -2.77 15.49
CA ASP A 467 -13.74 -2.38 16.68
C ASP A 467 -14.29 -0.94 16.55
N ALA A 468 -13.44 0.00 16.12
CA ALA A 468 -13.86 1.38 15.89
C ALA A 468 -14.95 1.50 14.81
N PHE A 469 -14.84 0.73 13.71
CA PHE A 469 -15.83 0.76 12.63
C PHE A 469 -17.13 0.06 13.01
N ALA A 470 -17.07 -0.99 13.83
CA ALA A 470 -18.26 -1.68 14.35
C ALA A 470 -19.22 -0.74 15.08
N ALA A 471 -18.70 0.27 15.79
CA ALA A 471 -19.54 1.27 16.44
C ALA A 471 -20.41 2.07 15.44
N PHE A 472 -19.93 2.27 14.21
CA PHE A 472 -20.71 2.92 13.15
C PHE A 472 -21.73 1.94 12.53
N GLU A 473 -21.35 0.66 12.36
CA GLU A 473 -22.24 -0.37 11.84
C GLU A 473 -23.42 -0.66 12.78
N GLU A 474 -23.19 -0.70 14.10
CA GLU A 474 -24.22 -0.92 15.12
C GLU A 474 -25.31 0.15 15.11
N GLU A 475 -24.97 1.41 14.87
CA GLU A 475 -25.93 2.51 14.79
C GLU A 475 -26.51 2.70 13.37
N GLY A 476 -25.96 1.98 12.39
CA GLY A 476 -26.37 1.98 10.99
C GLY A 476 -25.69 3.07 10.14
N LEU A 477 -24.96 2.64 9.11
CA LEU A 477 -24.17 3.51 8.21
C LEU A 477 -25.02 4.51 7.38
N SER A 478 -26.34 4.36 7.36
CA SER A 478 -27.27 5.30 6.73
C SER A 478 -27.81 6.38 7.70
N ASN A 479 -27.55 6.27 9.00
CA ASN A 479 -28.02 7.20 10.01
C ASN A 479 -27.05 8.38 10.16
N GLU A 480 -27.29 9.47 9.44
CA GLU A 480 -26.37 10.62 9.39
C GLU A 480 -26.11 11.28 10.75
N ASP A 481 -27.12 11.34 11.64
CA ASP A 481 -26.95 11.95 12.97
C ASP A 481 -26.07 11.05 13.85
N ALA A 482 -26.24 9.73 13.76
CA ALA A 482 -25.40 8.78 14.45
C ALA A 482 -23.95 8.83 13.91
N LEU A 483 -23.75 8.85 12.58
CA LEU A 483 -22.44 8.98 11.97
C LEU A 483 -21.69 10.23 12.44
N LYS A 484 -22.36 11.39 12.50
CA LYS A 484 -21.77 12.62 13.01
C LYS A 484 -21.39 12.51 14.49
N LYS A 485 -22.26 11.91 15.32
CA LYS A 485 -22.02 11.72 16.75
C LYS A 485 -20.82 10.81 17.01
N ILE A 486 -20.77 9.65 16.34
CA ILE A 486 -19.69 8.68 16.51
C ILE A 486 -18.39 9.22 15.90
N GLY A 487 -18.45 9.82 14.71
CA GLY A 487 -17.31 10.44 14.06
C GLY A 487 -16.71 11.57 14.90
N LYS A 488 -17.55 12.39 15.54
CA LYS A 488 -17.10 13.38 16.52
C LYS A 488 -16.42 12.70 17.71
N LYS A 489 -16.98 11.61 18.26
CA LYS A 489 -16.36 10.86 19.35
C LYS A 489 -15.00 10.33 18.93
N PHE A 490 -14.89 9.67 17.77
CA PHE A 490 -13.63 9.16 17.22
C PHE A 490 -12.60 10.30 17.05
N LYS A 491 -13.02 11.44 16.48
CA LYS A 491 -12.16 12.61 16.36
C LYS A 491 -11.68 13.11 17.73
N ASP A 492 -12.57 13.28 18.69
CA ASP A 492 -12.26 13.89 19.98
C ASP A 492 -11.44 12.96 20.90
N THR A 493 -11.52 11.61 20.73
CA THR A 493 -10.86 10.63 21.60
C THR A 493 -9.66 9.95 20.98
N ILE A 494 -9.46 10.05 19.67
CA ILE A 494 -8.34 9.44 18.95
C ILE A 494 -7.59 10.48 18.13
N LEU A 495 -8.22 11.07 17.10
CA LEU A 495 -7.52 11.93 16.16
C LEU A 495 -7.05 13.27 16.75
N SER A 496 -7.68 13.76 17.81
CA SER A 496 -7.35 15.05 18.42
C SER A 496 -6.32 14.95 19.55
N LEU A 497 -6.04 13.75 20.03
CA LEU A 497 -5.15 13.55 21.18
C LEU A 497 -3.66 13.47 20.80
N GLY A 498 -3.35 13.15 19.58
CA GLY A 498 -1.98 13.02 19.08
C GLY A 498 -1.47 11.62 19.14
#